data_3e9a572ffbc1ef88190fb404eeb49ab9
#
_entry.id   3e9a572ffbc1ef88190fb404eeb49ab9
#
_cell.length_a   1.000
_cell.length_b   1.000
_cell.length_c   1.000
_cell.angle_alpha   90.00
_cell.angle_beta   90.00
_cell.angle_gamma   90.00
#
_symmetry.space_group_name_H-M   'P 1'
#
loop_
_entity.id
_entity.type
_entity.pdbx_description
1 polymer ?
#
loop_
_entity_poly.entity_id
_entity_poly.type
_entity_poly.pdbx_seq_one_letter_code
_entity_poly.pdbx_strand_id
1 'polypeptide(L)'
;TVAVAGSRALEQTVIQRLAWRLEGPRVDLLVAPNIGDVAGPRVTMRMAADLPLLHLDEPRLTGPKRAIKRTSDVIFGTLLLLLFSPFMIVAAVGTFASSRGPVLYRQQRVGRGGDMITVTKFRTMHVGADEQRGDVIGTPDPEMLGRYKSDPRITPFGRILRRWSIDEMPQVVNVIAGNMSLVGPR
;
A
#
# COMPACT_ATOMS: atom_id res chain seq x y z
N THR A 1 15.88 -4.26 -32.90
CA THR A 1 15.06 -4.56 -31.73
C THR A 1 14.28 -3.32 -31.32
N VAL A 2 12.97 -3.41 -31.21
CA VAL A 2 12.09 -2.35 -30.67
C VAL A 2 11.51 -2.86 -29.36
N ALA A 3 11.75 -2.14 -28.26
CA ALA A 3 11.17 -2.47 -26.96
C ALA A 3 9.99 -1.55 -26.67
N VAL A 4 8.83 -2.10 -26.37
CA VAL A 4 7.62 -1.38 -25.98
C VAL A 4 7.36 -1.65 -24.49
N ALA A 5 7.47 -0.60 -23.68
CA ALA A 5 7.06 -0.68 -22.28
C ALA A 5 5.53 -0.61 -22.17
N GLY A 6 4.92 -1.59 -21.53
CA GLY A 6 3.48 -1.61 -21.29
C GLY A 6 3.06 -0.37 -20.48
N SER A 7 2.20 0.47 -21.04
CA SER A 7 1.51 1.53 -20.32
C SER A 7 0.01 1.24 -20.32
N ARG A 8 -0.73 1.75 -19.32
CA ARG A 8 -2.20 1.64 -19.27
C ARG A 8 -2.90 2.24 -20.51
N ALA A 9 -2.16 3.04 -21.29
CA ALA A 9 -2.66 3.70 -22.49
C ALA A 9 -2.41 2.89 -23.79
N LEU A 10 -1.64 1.80 -23.75
CA LEU A 10 -1.39 0.95 -24.90
C LEU A 10 -2.44 -0.16 -24.96
N GLU A 11 -3.52 0.10 -25.66
CA GLU A 11 -4.49 -0.92 -26.00
C GLU A 11 -3.85 -2.05 -26.80
N GLN A 12 -4.34 -3.26 -26.62
CA GLN A 12 -3.88 -4.49 -27.29
C GLN A 12 -3.87 -4.34 -28.82
N THR A 13 -4.80 -3.55 -29.38
CA THR A 13 -4.91 -3.18 -30.79
C THR A 13 -3.72 -2.38 -31.31
N VAL A 14 -3.08 -1.56 -30.49
CA VAL A 14 -1.90 -0.77 -30.89
C VAL A 14 -0.68 -1.67 -31.00
N ILE A 15 -0.50 -2.61 -30.08
CA ILE A 15 0.59 -3.57 -30.09
C ILE A 15 0.49 -4.48 -31.33
N GLN A 16 -0.72 -4.96 -31.65
CA GLN A 16 -0.95 -5.76 -32.85
C GLN A 16 -0.63 -4.99 -34.16
N ARG A 17 -1.08 -3.75 -34.26
CA ARG A 17 -0.76 -2.90 -35.42
C ARG A 17 0.74 -2.64 -35.56
N LEU A 18 1.43 -2.47 -34.42
CA LEU A 18 2.88 -2.28 -34.39
C LEU A 18 3.60 -3.56 -34.85
N ALA A 19 3.15 -4.73 -34.37
CA ALA A 19 3.68 -6.02 -34.78
C ALA A 19 3.53 -6.23 -36.30
N TRP A 20 2.35 -5.97 -36.87
CA TRP A 20 2.12 -6.07 -38.34
C TRP A 20 2.95 -5.10 -39.16
N ARG A 21 3.21 -3.87 -38.69
CA ARG A 21 4.08 -2.92 -39.38
C ARG A 21 5.56 -3.29 -39.32
N LEU A 22 5.96 -4.09 -38.35
CA LEU A 22 7.32 -4.58 -38.20
C LEU A 22 7.52 -5.96 -38.85
N GLU A 23 6.46 -6.56 -39.39
CA GLU A 23 6.50 -7.78 -40.19
C GLU A 23 7.17 -7.47 -41.53
N GLY A 24 8.44 -7.85 -41.69
CA GLY A 24 9.21 -7.63 -42.92
C GLY A 24 10.65 -7.14 -42.67
N PRO A 25 10.92 -6.05 -41.96
CA PRO A 25 12.27 -5.80 -41.48
C PRO A 25 12.61 -6.78 -40.33
N ARG A 26 13.85 -7.32 -40.33
CA ARG A 26 14.36 -8.20 -39.26
C ARG A 26 14.47 -7.41 -37.94
N VAL A 27 13.33 -7.04 -37.34
CA VAL A 27 13.25 -6.27 -36.10
C VAL A 27 12.45 -7.07 -35.07
N ASP A 28 13.08 -7.43 -33.98
CA ASP A 28 12.41 -8.10 -32.86
C ASP A 28 11.58 -7.08 -32.08
N LEU A 29 10.32 -7.40 -31.88
CA LEU A 29 9.43 -6.64 -31.02
C LEU A 29 9.44 -7.25 -29.61
N LEU A 30 9.96 -6.52 -28.62
CA LEU A 30 9.94 -6.88 -27.21
C LEU A 30 8.84 -6.08 -26.52
N VAL A 31 7.87 -6.76 -25.93
CA VAL A 31 6.83 -6.14 -25.12
C VAL A 31 7.13 -6.41 -23.65
N ALA A 32 7.45 -5.35 -22.90
CA ALA A 32 7.63 -5.45 -21.46
C ALA A 32 6.24 -5.33 -20.78
N PRO A 33 5.75 -6.37 -20.08
CA PRO A 33 4.53 -6.26 -19.30
C PRO A 33 4.73 -5.26 -18.16
N ASN A 34 3.70 -4.46 -17.88
CA ASN A 34 3.75 -3.49 -16.78
C ASN A 34 3.61 -4.19 -15.42
N ILE A 35 4.67 -4.86 -14.97
CA ILE A 35 4.75 -5.56 -13.70
C ILE A 35 5.69 -4.75 -12.79
N GLY A 36 5.29 -3.51 -12.48
CA GLY A 36 6.15 -2.53 -11.80
C GLY A 36 6.61 -2.92 -10.39
N ASP A 37 5.87 -3.79 -9.70
CA ASP A 37 6.10 -4.10 -8.28
C ASP A 37 6.62 -5.52 -8.02
N VAL A 38 6.98 -6.28 -9.08
CA VAL A 38 7.46 -7.65 -8.93
C VAL A 38 8.96 -7.71 -9.24
N ALA A 39 9.76 -8.17 -8.26
CA ALA A 39 11.18 -8.40 -8.47
C ALA A 39 11.41 -9.43 -9.58
N GLY A 40 12.26 -9.11 -10.55
CA GLY A 40 12.56 -9.94 -11.73
C GLY A 40 12.79 -11.43 -11.47
N PRO A 41 13.50 -11.85 -10.39
CA PRO A 41 13.71 -13.27 -10.07
C PRO A 41 12.44 -14.08 -9.75
N ARG A 42 11.30 -13.42 -9.57
CA ARG A 42 10.00 -14.06 -9.24
C ARG A 42 9.07 -14.22 -10.42
N VAL A 43 9.51 -13.80 -11.60
CA VAL A 43 8.74 -13.90 -12.83
C VAL A 43 9.31 -15.06 -13.64
N THR A 44 8.57 -16.15 -13.73
CA THR A 44 8.92 -17.29 -14.58
C THR A 44 7.92 -17.38 -15.73
N MET A 45 8.44 -17.50 -16.96
CA MET A 45 7.60 -17.72 -18.12
C MET A 45 7.31 -19.22 -18.26
N ARG A 46 6.04 -19.59 -18.29
CA ARG A 46 5.59 -20.96 -18.57
C ARG A 46 4.71 -20.97 -19.79
N MET A 47 4.95 -21.93 -20.68
CA MET A 47 4.07 -22.19 -21.82
C MET A 47 2.93 -23.12 -21.36
N ALA A 48 1.70 -22.70 -21.57
CA ALA A 48 0.53 -23.54 -21.37
C ALA A 48 -0.36 -23.46 -22.61
N ALA A 49 -0.51 -24.59 -23.32
CA ALA A 49 -1.27 -24.68 -24.56
C ALA A 49 -0.86 -23.60 -25.59
N ASP A 50 0.44 -23.47 -25.86
CA ASP A 50 1.06 -22.49 -26.76
C ASP A 50 0.87 -21.00 -26.37
N LEU A 51 0.32 -20.73 -25.19
CA LEU A 51 0.23 -19.38 -24.64
C LEU A 51 1.37 -19.13 -23.63
N PRO A 52 2.16 -18.06 -23.81
CA PRO A 52 3.16 -17.66 -22.83
C PRO A 52 2.47 -17.06 -21.59
N LEU A 53 2.47 -17.80 -20.49
CA LEU A 53 1.96 -17.35 -19.21
C LEU A 53 3.10 -16.89 -18.31
N LEU A 54 2.93 -15.72 -17.71
CA LEU A 54 3.83 -15.23 -16.67
C LEU A 54 3.38 -15.78 -15.30
N HIS A 55 4.18 -16.69 -14.77
CA HIS A 55 3.98 -17.20 -13.42
C HIS A 55 4.68 -16.29 -12.43
N LEU A 56 3.92 -15.72 -11.49
CA LEU A 56 4.40 -14.85 -10.44
C LEU A 56 4.49 -15.66 -9.14
N ASP A 57 5.72 -15.92 -8.70
CA ASP A 57 5.92 -16.61 -7.44
C ASP A 57 5.62 -15.69 -6.26
N GLU A 58 4.71 -16.11 -5.39
CA GLU A 58 4.46 -15.42 -4.12
C GLU A 58 5.70 -15.53 -3.20
N PRO A 59 6.09 -14.43 -2.52
CA PRO A 59 7.16 -14.48 -1.54
C PRO A 59 6.73 -15.27 -0.31
N ARG A 60 7.01 -16.56 -0.28
CA ARG A 60 6.73 -17.42 0.88
C ARG A 60 7.98 -17.55 1.74
N LEU A 61 7.95 -16.91 2.90
CA LEU A 61 8.92 -17.18 3.95
C LEU A 61 8.47 -18.44 4.72
N THR A 62 9.24 -19.51 4.62
CA THR A 62 8.96 -20.80 5.28
C THR A 62 10.07 -21.16 6.27
N GLY A 63 9.71 -21.96 7.27
CA GLY A 63 10.68 -22.50 8.22
C GLY A 63 11.45 -21.44 9.02
N PRO A 64 12.77 -21.62 9.24
CA PRO A 64 13.57 -20.77 10.10
C PRO A 64 13.60 -19.29 9.64
N LYS A 65 13.51 -19.04 8.33
CA LYS A 65 13.46 -17.65 7.79
C LYS A 65 12.26 -16.89 8.29
N ARG A 66 11.10 -17.56 8.44
CA ARG A 66 9.88 -16.94 9.00
C ARG A 66 10.06 -16.61 10.47
N ALA A 67 10.70 -17.52 11.25
CA ALA A 67 10.98 -17.30 12.66
C ALA A 67 11.94 -16.11 12.87
N ILE A 68 13.05 -16.07 12.13
CA ILE A 68 14.02 -14.96 12.18
C ILE A 68 13.32 -13.64 11.83
N LYS A 69 12.53 -13.61 10.74
CA LYS A 69 11.77 -12.42 10.35
C LYS A 69 10.81 -11.97 11.44
N ARG A 70 10.08 -12.90 12.07
CA ARG A 70 9.14 -12.58 13.16
C ARG A 70 9.85 -12.02 14.39
N THR A 71 10.95 -12.63 14.79
CA THR A 71 11.77 -12.15 15.91
C THR A 71 12.32 -10.76 15.62
N SER A 72 12.83 -10.52 14.40
CA SER A 72 13.28 -9.19 13.99
C SER A 72 12.15 -8.16 14.05
N ASP A 73 10.95 -8.47 13.53
CA ASP A 73 9.80 -7.56 13.57
C ASP A 73 9.40 -7.20 15.00
N VAL A 74 9.44 -8.17 15.94
CA VAL A 74 9.11 -7.91 17.35
C VAL A 74 10.20 -7.05 18.01
N ILE A 75 11.48 -7.38 17.82
CA ILE A 75 12.59 -6.64 18.43
C ILE A 75 12.59 -5.19 17.92
N PHE A 76 12.65 -5.01 16.60
CA PHE A 76 12.69 -3.66 16.01
C PHE A 76 11.38 -2.90 16.24
N GLY A 77 10.23 -3.57 16.19
CA GLY A 77 8.94 -2.95 16.53
C GLY A 77 8.90 -2.44 17.98
N THR A 78 9.40 -3.24 18.91
CA THR A 78 9.46 -2.82 20.34
C THR A 78 10.42 -1.65 20.53
N LEU A 79 11.60 -1.69 19.91
CA LEU A 79 12.56 -0.58 19.95
C LEU A 79 11.97 0.71 19.37
N LEU A 80 11.30 0.63 18.23
CA LEU A 80 10.62 1.77 17.62
C LEU A 80 9.49 2.30 18.51
N LEU A 81 8.70 1.41 19.12
CA LEU A 81 7.63 1.80 20.03
C LEU A 81 8.17 2.56 21.24
N LEU A 82 9.26 2.07 21.87
CA LEU A 82 9.91 2.73 23.00
C LEU A 82 10.52 4.07 22.60
N LEU A 83 11.26 4.12 21.48
CA LEU A 83 11.92 5.32 20.99
C LEU A 83 10.91 6.43 20.64
N PHE A 84 9.81 6.07 19.99
CA PHE A 84 8.80 7.03 19.55
C PHE A 84 7.66 7.23 20.55
N SER A 85 7.66 6.52 21.70
CA SER A 85 6.62 6.66 22.72
C SER A 85 6.38 8.11 23.18
N PRO A 86 7.40 8.96 23.44
CA PRO A 86 7.14 10.35 23.85
C PRO A 86 6.43 11.14 22.74
N PHE A 87 6.81 10.92 21.48
CA PHE A 87 6.14 11.57 20.33
C PHE A 87 4.70 11.07 20.19
N MET A 88 4.44 9.77 20.43
CA MET A 88 3.10 9.21 20.39
C MET A 88 2.21 9.77 21.49
N ILE A 89 2.77 10.03 22.68
CA ILE A 89 2.03 10.68 23.79
C ILE A 89 1.65 12.11 23.40
N VAL A 90 2.58 12.88 22.84
CA VAL A 90 2.29 14.25 22.36
C VAL A 90 1.24 14.22 21.26
N ALA A 91 1.35 13.28 20.30
CA ALA A 91 0.37 13.11 19.24
C ALA A 91 -1.02 12.72 19.78
N ALA A 92 -1.07 11.87 20.81
CA ALA A 92 -2.32 11.48 21.48
C ALA A 92 -3.00 12.67 22.16
N VAL A 93 -2.24 13.44 22.95
CA VAL A 93 -2.73 14.64 23.62
C VAL A 93 -3.18 15.70 22.61
N GLY A 94 -2.38 15.97 21.59
CA GLY A 94 -2.72 16.94 20.53
C GLY A 94 -3.96 16.52 19.72
N THR A 95 -4.13 15.23 19.43
CA THR A 95 -5.33 14.71 18.76
C THR A 95 -6.57 14.91 19.64
N PHE A 96 -6.48 14.60 20.93
CA PHE A 96 -7.58 14.80 21.89
C PHE A 96 -7.94 16.29 22.04
N ALA A 97 -6.95 17.17 22.14
CA ALA A 97 -7.15 18.60 22.26
C ALA A 97 -7.75 19.23 21.00
N SER A 98 -7.34 18.75 19.83
CA SER A 98 -7.81 19.25 18.52
C SER A 98 -9.25 18.86 18.22
N SER A 99 -9.69 17.68 18.66
CA SER A 99 -11.06 17.19 18.48
C SER A 99 -11.40 16.21 19.59
N ARG A 100 -12.32 16.62 20.48
CA ARG A 100 -12.76 15.76 21.60
C ARG A 100 -13.34 14.45 21.06
N GLY A 101 -12.88 13.31 21.64
CA GLY A 101 -13.34 11.96 21.25
C GLY A 101 -12.19 10.95 21.23
N PRO A 102 -12.38 9.75 20.65
CA PRO A 102 -11.36 8.69 20.65
C PRO A 102 -10.11 9.16 19.93
N VAL A 103 -8.94 8.95 20.55
CA VAL A 103 -7.63 9.35 20.01
C VAL A 103 -7.21 8.46 18.83
N LEU A 104 -7.57 7.18 18.92
CA LEU A 104 -7.23 6.17 17.94
C LEU A 104 -8.41 5.90 17.01
N TYR A 105 -8.11 5.79 15.74
CA TYR A 105 -9.02 5.33 14.69
C TYR A 105 -8.63 3.91 14.28
N ARG A 106 -9.62 3.05 14.13
CA ARG A 106 -9.45 1.65 13.73
C ARG A 106 -10.12 1.41 12.40
N GLN A 107 -9.40 0.82 11.47
CA GLN A 107 -9.90 0.49 10.13
C GLN A 107 -9.65 -0.97 9.84
N GLN A 108 -10.65 -1.66 9.32
CA GLN A 108 -10.46 -3.00 8.80
C GLN A 108 -9.83 -2.94 7.42
N ARG A 109 -8.84 -3.79 7.20
CA ARG A 109 -8.15 -3.95 5.92
C ARG A 109 -7.95 -5.43 5.63
N VAL A 110 -7.91 -5.75 4.35
CA VAL A 110 -7.55 -7.10 3.91
C VAL A 110 -6.06 -7.30 4.15
N GLY A 111 -5.73 -8.29 4.97
CA GLY A 111 -4.37 -8.71 5.27
C GLY A 111 -3.90 -9.85 4.38
N ARG A 112 -2.84 -10.50 4.82
CA ARG A 112 -2.26 -11.64 4.11
C ARG A 112 -3.23 -12.82 4.08
N GLY A 113 -3.39 -13.44 2.90
CA GLY A 113 -4.27 -14.60 2.72
C GLY A 113 -5.75 -14.27 2.62
N GLY A 114 -6.13 -12.97 2.61
CA GLY A 114 -7.53 -12.55 2.57
C GLY A 114 -8.15 -12.31 3.95
N ASP A 115 -7.41 -12.56 5.04
CA ASP A 115 -7.90 -12.34 6.40
C ASP A 115 -8.09 -10.84 6.69
N MET A 116 -9.17 -10.50 7.41
CA MET A 116 -9.42 -9.12 7.82
C MET A 116 -8.58 -8.76 9.04
N ILE A 117 -7.75 -7.73 8.91
CA ILE A 117 -6.94 -7.18 10.00
C ILE A 117 -7.44 -5.80 10.40
N THR A 118 -7.35 -5.48 11.69
CA THR A 118 -7.67 -4.14 12.20
C THR A 118 -6.39 -3.31 12.26
N VAL A 119 -6.31 -2.28 11.45
CA VAL A 119 -5.19 -1.33 11.44
C VAL A 119 -5.54 -0.14 12.34
N THR A 120 -4.62 0.21 13.23
CA THR A 120 -4.80 1.30 14.19
C THR A 120 -3.98 2.53 13.78
N LYS A 121 -4.60 3.71 13.79
CA LYS A 121 -3.97 5.01 13.49
C LYS A 121 -4.40 6.07 14.50
N PHE A 122 -3.65 7.17 14.60
CA PHE A 122 -4.19 8.36 15.25
C PHE A 122 -5.32 8.95 14.41
N ARG A 123 -6.37 9.42 15.07
CA ARG A 123 -7.47 10.11 14.40
C ARG A 123 -7.02 11.48 13.95
N THR A 124 -7.07 11.73 12.65
CA THR A 124 -6.67 12.99 12.01
C THR A 124 -7.86 13.80 11.49
N MET A 125 -9.07 13.25 11.58
CA MET A 125 -10.32 13.88 11.14
C MET A 125 -11.23 14.16 12.34
N HIS A 126 -12.19 15.07 12.15
CA HIS A 126 -13.25 15.34 13.13
C HIS A 126 -14.11 14.08 13.38
N VAL A 127 -14.74 14.01 14.53
CA VAL A 127 -15.70 12.94 14.85
C VAL A 127 -16.87 13.02 13.87
N GLY A 128 -17.33 11.88 13.33
CA GLY A 128 -18.41 11.86 12.32
C GLY A 128 -17.96 12.17 10.88
N ALA A 129 -16.66 12.35 10.63
CA ALA A 129 -16.14 12.65 9.30
C ALA A 129 -16.43 11.56 8.24
N ASP A 130 -16.64 10.32 8.67
CA ASP A 130 -17.01 9.23 7.77
C ASP A 130 -18.43 9.37 7.23
N GLU A 131 -19.37 9.92 8.03
CA GLU A 131 -20.75 10.18 7.63
C GLU A 131 -20.85 11.31 6.59
N GLN A 132 -19.93 12.28 6.69
CA GLN A 132 -19.84 13.41 5.75
C GLN A 132 -19.11 13.06 4.44
N ARG A 133 -18.76 11.78 4.26
CA ARG A 133 -17.98 11.32 3.10
C ARG A 133 -18.70 11.56 1.77
N GLY A 134 -20.03 11.38 1.75
CA GLY A 134 -20.86 11.58 0.56
C GLY A 134 -21.05 13.05 0.16
N ASP A 135 -21.11 13.95 1.15
CA ASP A 135 -21.45 15.36 0.94
C ASP A 135 -20.26 16.20 0.48
N VAL A 136 -19.06 15.83 0.91
CA VAL A 136 -17.82 16.60 0.62
C VAL A 136 -17.20 16.20 -0.73
N ILE A 137 -17.56 15.04 -1.26
CA ILE A 137 -16.91 14.47 -2.43
C ILE A 137 -17.98 14.08 -3.44
N GLY A 138 -18.36 15.04 -4.27
CA GLY A 138 -19.25 14.81 -5.41
C GLY A 138 -18.69 13.88 -6.49
N THR A 139 -17.67 13.06 -6.18
CA THR A 139 -17.06 12.06 -7.07
C THR A 139 -17.05 10.69 -6.43
N PRO A 140 -17.51 9.65 -7.14
CA PRO A 140 -17.62 8.28 -6.62
C PRO A 140 -16.29 7.53 -6.48
N ASP A 141 -15.13 8.15 -6.75
CA ASP A 141 -13.84 7.46 -6.75
C ASP A 141 -13.17 7.43 -5.36
N PRO A 142 -13.17 6.27 -4.67
CA PRO A 142 -12.56 6.12 -3.36
C PRO A 142 -11.04 6.35 -3.34
N GLU A 143 -10.35 6.17 -4.47
CA GLU A 143 -8.88 6.36 -4.55
C GLU A 143 -8.50 7.84 -4.61
N MET A 144 -9.35 8.71 -5.12
CA MET A 144 -9.12 10.15 -5.09
C MET A 144 -9.27 10.78 -3.71
N LEU A 145 -10.01 10.15 -2.81
CA LEU A 145 -10.33 10.63 -1.46
C LEU A 145 -9.11 10.88 -0.55
N GLY A 146 -8.01 10.17 -0.78
CA GLY A 146 -6.78 10.34 0.02
C GLY A 146 -5.86 11.47 -0.45
N ARG A 147 -6.11 12.05 -1.62
CA ARG A 147 -5.19 13.00 -2.29
C ARG A 147 -5.63 14.48 -2.22
N TYR A 148 -6.79 14.79 -1.64
CA TYR A 148 -7.20 16.19 -1.50
C TYR A 148 -6.33 16.91 -0.46
N LYS A 149 -5.51 17.84 -0.93
CA LYS A 149 -4.67 18.71 -0.08
C LYS A 149 -5.47 19.61 0.88
N SER A 150 -6.78 19.76 0.66
CA SER A 150 -7.68 20.64 1.42
C SER A 150 -8.97 19.96 1.86
N ASP A 151 -8.91 18.72 2.35
CA ASP A 151 -10.09 18.05 2.92
C ASP A 151 -10.50 18.77 4.22
N PRO A 152 -11.71 19.42 4.27
CA PRO A 152 -12.16 20.18 5.43
C PRO A 152 -12.41 19.31 6.66
N ARG A 153 -12.53 18.01 6.51
CA ARG A 153 -12.74 17.06 7.60
C ARG A 153 -11.47 16.82 8.42
N ILE A 154 -10.29 17.20 7.87
CA ILE A 154 -9.01 17.01 8.55
C ILE A 154 -8.78 18.13 9.54
N THR A 155 -8.55 17.79 10.82
CA THR A 155 -8.21 18.77 11.84
C THR A 155 -6.86 19.47 11.52
N PRO A 156 -6.64 20.71 11.98
CA PRO A 156 -5.34 21.39 11.78
C PRO A 156 -4.18 20.59 12.30
N PHE A 157 -4.32 19.99 13.48
CA PHE A 157 -3.31 19.10 14.06
C PHE A 157 -3.18 17.78 13.27
N GLY A 158 -4.29 17.19 12.82
CA GLY A 158 -4.30 16.00 11.98
C GLY A 158 -3.55 16.20 10.65
N ARG A 159 -3.54 17.42 10.12
CA ARG A 159 -2.76 17.76 8.91
C ARG A 159 -1.25 17.66 9.17
N ILE A 160 -0.81 18.07 10.36
CA ILE A 160 0.59 17.94 10.77
C ILE A 160 0.95 16.47 10.92
N LEU A 161 0.11 15.68 11.60
CA LEU A 161 0.35 14.24 11.77
C LEU A 161 0.47 13.51 10.43
N ARG A 162 -0.42 13.79 9.47
CA ARG A 162 -0.38 13.20 8.13
C ARG A 162 0.83 13.61 7.33
N ARG A 163 1.25 14.88 7.43
CA ARG A 163 2.44 15.39 6.72
C ARG A 163 3.70 14.61 7.09
N TRP A 164 3.82 14.23 8.34
CA TRP A 164 4.98 13.50 8.87
C TRP A 164 4.72 12.00 9.06
N SER A 165 3.56 11.49 8.62
CA SER A 165 3.13 10.11 8.80
C SER A 165 3.13 9.62 10.25
N ILE A 166 3.03 10.54 11.21
CA ILE A 166 2.96 10.26 12.65
C ILE A 166 1.65 9.54 12.98
N ASP A 167 0.60 9.81 12.20
CA ASP A 167 -0.71 9.16 12.35
C ASP A 167 -0.65 7.64 12.16
N GLU A 168 0.33 7.13 11.45
CA GLU A 168 0.52 5.69 11.22
C GLU A 168 1.39 4.99 12.28
N MET A 169 2.06 5.74 13.18
CA MET A 169 2.93 5.15 14.21
C MET A 169 2.25 4.09 15.10
N PRO A 170 0.96 4.19 15.47
CA PRO A 170 0.30 3.14 16.25
C PRO A 170 0.26 1.77 15.55
N GLN A 171 0.46 1.71 14.23
CA GLN A 171 0.53 0.44 13.49
C GLN A 171 1.71 -0.45 13.93
N VAL A 172 2.72 0.11 14.58
CA VAL A 172 3.82 -0.68 15.18
C VAL A 172 3.28 -1.70 16.19
N VAL A 173 2.19 -1.40 16.90
CA VAL A 173 1.51 -2.35 17.78
C VAL A 173 0.95 -3.53 16.97
N ASN A 174 0.42 -3.29 15.77
CA ASN A 174 -0.05 -4.36 14.87
C ASN A 174 1.11 -5.26 14.40
N VAL A 175 2.31 -4.69 14.22
CA VAL A 175 3.52 -5.46 13.89
C VAL A 175 3.92 -6.37 15.06
N ILE A 176 3.97 -5.83 16.28
CA ILE A 176 4.30 -6.60 17.49
C ILE A 176 3.26 -7.70 17.74
N ALA A 177 1.97 -7.42 17.48
CA ALA A 177 0.89 -8.41 17.56
C ALA A 177 0.96 -9.49 16.48
N GLY A 178 1.67 -9.25 15.36
CA GLY A 178 1.86 -10.23 14.27
C GLY A 178 0.89 -10.11 13.11
N ASN A 179 0.02 -9.12 13.14
CA ASN A 179 -0.95 -8.86 12.08
C ASN A 179 -0.32 -8.11 10.89
N MET A 180 0.84 -7.48 11.12
CA MET A 180 1.61 -6.75 10.11
C MET A 180 3.10 -7.06 10.25
N SER A 181 3.90 -6.62 9.28
CA SER A 181 5.35 -6.66 9.30
C SER A 181 5.92 -5.27 9.07
N LEU A 182 7.08 -4.97 9.65
CA LEU A 182 7.78 -3.69 9.44
C LEU A 182 8.16 -3.48 7.97
N VAL A 183 8.54 -4.56 7.30
CA VAL A 183 8.95 -4.55 5.89
C VAL A 183 8.16 -5.61 5.16
N GLY A 184 7.39 -5.18 4.15
CA GLY A 184 6.57 -6.07 3.35
C GLY A 184 5.68 -5.28 2.39
N PRO A 185 4.99 -5.95 1.45
CA PRO A 185 4.02 -5.31 0.59
C PRO A 185 2.85 -4.75 1.42
N ARG A 186 2.33 -3.61 0.99
CA ARG A 186 1.14 -2.95 1.56
C ARG A 186 -0.12 -3.35 0.84
#